data_28f8d13768eb351eb8775df932c08564
#
_entry.id   28f8d13768eb351eb8775df932c08564
#
_cell.length_a   1.000
_cell.length_b   1.000
_cell.length_c   1.000
_cell.angle_alpha   90.00
_cell.angle_beta   90.00
_cell.angle_gamma   90.00
#
_symmetry.space_group_name_H-M   'P 1'
#
loop_
_entity.id
_entity.type
_entity.pdbx_description
1 polymer ?
#
loop_
_entity_poly.entity_id
_entity_poly.type
_entity_poly.pdbx_seq_one_letter_code
_entity_poly.pdbx_strand_id
1 'polypeptide(L)'
;MPWSIAMAGSEPTKTVSVKNGAQHIQSVRDGRSVYLNGKLVHDVSEHPAYRNAVASAGALYDYQSAPDNLERMTFDIGGGRRVNRCWQLPRSYDDLVQRRKALAEWAEVSCGFLGRSPDHVASSMSGMMMGIEVLDRHDEKRGHAFREWFDYVRNNDMFLTYVINNVQGDRSKAFGDQGKGAEDMVARIVDQDSSGITIRGAKLFATSAIMANEIFVSSGQPLKPGEEHLAFSCALPMATKGINMLSRKSFEAHAVSEYDNPLSYRFDENDALVFFDDVKVPWERVFVLRDTDMCRAQLHDTPAHVYQNYQAQIRLSVKLRFLVGLARGIARTIGTINFPPVVDVLGKLASQAALIEGMVLGMEAGGAMRGEYFLPNKHLLYAAQVQSQEMYPVIISTIRELAGGALMMLPSSAADFDNPDIARMISLTQVSPVMSGEDRVKLLKLTWDAVGSEFASRHLQYEMFYAGAQFVTRSHSYRTYDWDRAAAMATRITDGYTLADSRVSAGQAA
;
A
#
# COMPACT_ATOMS: atom_id res chain seq x y z
N MET A 1 -15.99 -31.14 61.65
CA MET A 1 -14.92 -31.33 60.66
C MET A 1 -15.17 -30.36 59.54
N PRO A 2 -14.34 -29.32 59.29
CA PRO A 2 -14.51 -28.40 58.19
C PRO A 2 -13.79 -28.93 56.94
N TRP A 3 -14.46 -28.86 55.83
CA TRP A 3 -13.94 -29.19 54.50
C TRP A 3 -13.00 -28.09 54.01
N SER A 4 -11.73 -28.40 53.84
CA SER A 4 -10.74 -27.55 53.19
C SER A 4 -10.93 -27.62 51.67
N ILE A 5 -11.39 -26.54 51.04
CA ILE A 5 -11.37 -26.34 49.61
C ILE A 5 -9.95 -25.91 49.24
N ALA A 6 -9.21 -26.80 48.59
CA ALA A 6 -7.96 -26.47 47.95
C ALA A 6 -8.22 -25.49 46.80
N MET A 7 -7.73 -24.25 46.95
CA MET A 7 -7.69 -23.27 45.87
C MET A 7 -6.70 -23.81 44.81
N ALA A 8 -7.20 -24.16 43.63
CA ALA A 8 -6.38 -24.45 42.47
C ALA A 8 -5.57 -23.18 42.14
N GLY A 9 -4.26 -23.30 42.22
CA GLY A 9 -3.34 -22.23 41.80
C GLY A 9 -3.58 -21.92 40.34
N SER A 10 -3.96 -20.68 40.07
CA SER A 10 -3.96 -20.14 38.71
C SER A 10 -2.52 -20.20 38.19
N GLU A 11 -2.27 -20.97 37.13
CA GLU A 11 -1.03 -20.85 36.38
C GLU A 11 -0.83 -19.40 35.96
N PRO A 12 0.39 -18.84 36.04
CA PRO A 12 0.64 -17.49 35.60
C PRO A 12 0.31 -17.45 34.08
N THR A 13 -0.69 -16.68 33.72
CA THR A 13 -1.00 -16.37 32.33
C THR A 13 0.27 -15.89 31.65
N LYS A 14 0.83 -16.69 30.71
CA LYS A 14 1.99 -16.28 29.90
C LYS A 14 1.63 -14.94 29.24
N THR A 15 2.33 -13.88 29.64
CA THR A 15 2.15 -12.56 29.03
C THR A 15 2.51 -12.66 27.57
N VAL A 16 1.51 -12.54 26.70
CA VAL A 16 1.71 -12.55 25.26
C VAL A 16 2.40 -11.26 24.87
N SER A 17 3.60 -11.37 24.27
CA SER A 17 4.32 -10.21 23.76
C SER A 17 3.88 -9.94 22.31
N VAL A 18 3.29 -8.78 22.08
CA VAL A 18 2.92 -8.24 20.77
C VAL A 18 3.24 -6.75 20.76
N LYS A 19 3.71 -6.24 19.61
CA LYS A 19 4.05 -4.82 19.47
C LYS A 19 2.78 -3.97 19.52
N ASN A 20 2.81 -2.89 20.30
CA ASN A 20 1.75 -1.89 20.41
C ASN A 20 2.20 -0.52 19.86
N GLY A 21 1.27 0.44 19.84
CA GLY A 21 1.51 1.76 19.26
C GLY A 21 2.58 2.56 20.00
N ALA A 22 2.61 2.52 21.32
CA ALA A 22 3.63 3.21 22.10
C ALA A 22 5.04 2.69 21.78
N GLN A 23 5.20 1.38 21.64
CA GLN A 23 6.46 0.76 21.25
C GLN A 23 6.85 1.16 19.81
N HIS A 24 5.88 1.24 18.89
CA HIS A 24 6.15 1.70 17.52
C HIS A 24 6.59 3.15 17.50
N ILE A 25 5.86 4.07 18.13
CA ILE A 25 6.20 5.50 18.20
C ILE A 25 7.58 5.70 18.83
N GLN A 26 7.89 4.97 19.91
CA GLN A 26 9.23 5.01 20.51
C GLN A 26 10.33 4.53 19.55
N SER A 27 10.05 3.53 18.74
CA SER A 27 11.03 2.96 17.79
C SER A 27 11.42 3.87 16.63
N VAL A 28 10.63 4.90 16.34
CA VAL A 28 10.94 5.90 15.30
C VAL A 28 11.61 7.17 15.84
N ARG A 29 11.86 7.26 17.15
CA ARG A 29 12.69 8.28 17.79
C ARG A 29 14.16 7.89 17.75
N ASP A 30 14.67 7.70 16.56
CA ASP A 30 15.97 7.05 16.30
C ASP A 30 17.04 8.01 15.75
N GLY A 31 16.71 9.30 15.60
CA GLY A 31 17.63 10.31 15.09
C GLY A 31 17.83 10.30 13.56
N ARG A 32 16.89 9.73 12.83
CA ARG A 32 16.88 9.72 11.35
C ARG A 32 16.96 11.12 10.75
N SER A 33 17.62 11.25 9.60
CA SER A 33 17.79 12.55 8.92
C SER A 33 16.64 12.81 7.96
N VAL A 34 15.66 13.61 8.39
CA VAL A 34 14.51 14.08 7.58
C VAL A 34 14.64 15.59 7.35
N TYR A 35 14.57 16.02 6.11
CA TYR A 35 14.59 17.44 5.75
C TYR A 35 13.22 17.89 5.25
N LEU A 36 12.71 18.97 5.85
CA LEU A 36 11.48 19.63 5.46
C LEU A 36 11.68 21.14 5.44
N ASN A 37 11.27 21.81 4.35
CA ASN A 37 11.39 23.26 4.21
C ASN A 37 12.81 23.79 4.49
N GLY A 38 13.84 23.06 4.03
CA GLY A 38 15.25 23.43 4.19
C GLY A 38 15.83 23.21 5.61
N LYS A 39 15.10 22.54 6.50
CA LYS A 39 15.53 22.30 7.88
C LYS A 39 15.51 20.81 8.22
N LEU A 40 16.44 20.41 9.10
CA LEU A 40 16.43 19.07 9.69
C LEU A 40 15.30 18.94 10.71
N VAL A 41 14.54 17.87 10.63
CA VAL A 41 13.54 17.47 11.61
C VAL A 41 14.19 16.57 12.64
N HIS A 42 14.22 16.98 13.89
CA HIS A 42 14.91 16.24 14.95
C HIS A 42 14.13 15.02 15.46
N ASP A 43 12.80 15.10 15.54
CA ASP A 43 11.94 14.03 15.99
C ASP A 43 10.63 14.05 15.19
N VAL A 44 10.43 13.01 14.37
CA VAL A 44 9.24 12.88 13.52
C VAL A 44 7.97 12.64 14.35
N SER A 45 8.09 12.08 15.55
CA SER A 45 6.94 11.78 16.42
C SER A 45 6.38 13.01 17.16
N GLU A 46 7.16 14.10 17.21
CA GLU A 46 6.76 15.35 17.88
C GLU A 46 6.57 16.50 16.89
N HIS A 47 7.18 16.39 15.70
CA HIS A 47 7.15 17.48 14.72
C HIS A 47 5.73 17.68 14.15
N PRO A 48 5.21 18.92 14.08
CA PRO A 48 3.84 19.21 13.63
C PRO A 48 3.49 18.71 12.21
N ALA A 49 4.51 18.43 11.40
CA ALA A 49 4.31 17.92 10.04
C ALA A 49 4.12 16.39 9.97
N TYR A 50 4.33 15.65 11.06
CA TYR A 50 4.39 14.18 11.00
C TYR A 50 3.81 13.47 12.22
N ARG A 51 3.61 14.17 13.35
CA ARG A 51 3.22 13.56 14.63
C ARG A 51 1.91 12.78 14.55
N ASN A 52 0.92 13.27 13.80
CA ASN A 52 -0.37 12.63 13.67
C ASN A 52 -0.30 11.42 12.71
N ALA A 53 0.51 11.51 11.64
CA ALA A 53 0.80 10.38 10.77
C ALA A 53 1.51 9.26 11.54
N VAL A 54 2.53 9.59 12.36
CA VAL A 54 3.21 8.65 13.25
C VAL A 54 2.25 8.06 14.28
N ALA A 55 1.36 8.89 14.88
CA ALA A 55 0.33 8.41 15.80
C ALA A 55 -0.66 7.46 15.10
N SER A 56 -1.02 7.72 13.83
CA SER A 56 -1.89 6.84 13.06
C SER A 56 -1.23 5.50 12.75
N ALA A 57 0.08 5.47 12.49
CA ALA A 57 0.83 4.21 12.42
C ALA A 57 0.83 3.48 13.77
N GLY A 58 1.01 4.20 14.88
CA GLY A 58 0.86 3.66 16.23
C GLY A 58 -0.51 3.04 16.46
N ALA A 59 -1.59 3.71 16.03
CA ALA A 59 -2.95 3.22 16.18
C ALA A 59 -3.20 1.86 15.48
N LEU A 60 -2.50 1.55 14.39
CA LEU A 60 -2.55 0.22 13.75
C LEU A 60 -2.00 -0.85 14.71
N TYR A 61 -0.87 -0.58 15.37
CA TYR A 61 -0.28 -1.49 16.34
C TYR A 61 -1.10 -1.59 17.65
N ASP A 62 -1.76 -0.51 18.08
CA ASP A 62 -2.70 -0.56 19.21
C ASP A 62 -3.93 -1.40 18.85
N TYR A 63 -4.46 -1.26 17.63
CA TYR A 63 -5.57 -2.07 17.15
C TYR A 63 -5.25 -3.57 17.20
N GLN A 64 -4.07 -3.99 16.69
CA GLN A 64 -3.67 -5.39 16.71
C GLN A 64 -3.42 -5.95 18.11
N SER A 65 -2.92 -5.13 19.02
CA SER A 65 -2.58 -5.54 20.40
C SER A 65 -3.77 -5.54 21.35
N ALA A 66 -4.90 -4.96 20.95
CA ALA A 66 -6.13 -4.98 21.73
C ALA A 66 -6.59 -6.44 21.95
N PRO A 67 -6.98 -6.82 23.19
CA PRO A 67 -7.34 -8.20 23.52
C PRO A 67 -8.38 -8.82 22.58
N ASP A 68 -9.40 -8.05 22.21
CA ASP A 68 -10.48 -8.49 21.33
C ASP A 68 -10.06 -8.71 19.86
N ASN A 69 -8.92 -8.15 19.45
CA ASN A 69 -8.40 -8.21 18.10
C ASN A 69 -7.22 -9.18 17.94
N LEU A 70 -6.55 -9.50 19.05
CA LEU A 70 -5.26 -10.19 19.07
C LEU A 70 -5.22 -11.45 18.21
N GLU A 71 -6.20 -12.35 18.36
CA GLU A 71 -6.24 -13.63 17.64
C GLU A 71 -6.52 -13.44 16.13
N ARG A 72 -7.34 -12.43 15.77
CA ARG A 72 -7.64 -12.15 14.37
C ARG A 72 -6.48 -11.48 13.65
N MET A 73 -5.83 -10.54 14.33
CA MET A 73 -4.78 -9.69 13.74
C MET A 73 -3.41 -10.33 13.72
N THR A 74 -3.15 -11.29 14.61
CA THR A 74 -1.81 -11.83 14.83
C THR A 74 -1.78 -13.35 14.75
N PHE A 75 -0.57 -13.90 14.60
CA PHE A 75 -0.30 -15.34 14.71
C PHE A 75 0.91 -15.60 15.60
N ASP A 76 0.97 -16.79 16.21
CA ASP A 76 2.06 -17.18 17.09
C ASP A 76 3.31 -17.58 16.27
N ILE A 77 4.45 -17.00 16.62
CA ILE A 77 5.77 -17.33 16.04
C ILE A 77 6.65 -18.15 17.00
N GLY A 78 6.07 -18.62 18.12
CA GLY A 78 6.75 -19.37 19.16
C GLY A 78 7.30 -18.52 20.31
N GLY A 79 7.61 -19.19 21.42
CA GLY A 79 8.17 -18.54 22.62
C GLY A 79 7.23 -17.50 23.29
N GLY A 80 5.92 -17.58 23.10
CA GLY A 80 4.94 -16.64 23.66
C GLY A 80 4.92 -15.29 22.90
N ARG A 81 5.46 -15.24 21.69
CA ARG A 81 5.47 -14.04 20.85
C ARG A 81 4.47 -14.16 19.71
N ARG A 82 3.77 -13.07 19.44
CA ARG A 82 2.85 -12.95 18.30
C ARG A 82 3.21 -11.73 17.46
N VAL A 83 3.02 -11.85 16.15
CA VAL A 83 3.24 -10.77 15.18
C VAL A 83 2.04 -10.65 14.26
N ASN A 84 1.90 -9.51 13.57
CA ASN A 84 0.82 -9.30 12.64
C ASN A 84 0.79 -10.37 11.54
N ARG A 85 -0.44 -10.74 11.11
CA ARG A 85 -0.62 -11.71 10.02
C ARG A 85 -0.07 -11.25 8.67
N CYS A 86 0.33 -10.00 8.51
CA CYS A 86 1.03 -9.55 7.30
C CYS A 86 2.35 -10.32 7.06
N TRP A 87 2.97 -10.83 8.13
CA TRP A 87 4.17 -11.68 8.09
C TRP A 87 3.89 -13.17 7.89
N GLN A 88 2.61 -13.58 7.87
CA GLN A 88 2.22 -14.97 7.72
C GLN A 88 2.53 -15.47 6.30
N LEU A 89 3.18 -16.62 6.22
CA LEU A 89 3.42 -17.37 4.99
C LEU A 89 2.31 -18.44 4.89
N PRO A 90 1.24 -18.23 4.09
CA PRO A 90 0.08 -19.11 4.08
C PRO A 90 0.44 -20.49 3.55
N ARG A 91 0.02 -21.55 4.25
CA ARG A 91 0.16 -22.95 3.83
C ARG A 91 -1.15 -23.56 3.38
N SER A 92 -2.25 -22.83 3.54
CA SER A 92 -3.59 -23.25 3.16
C SER A 92 -4.42 -22.05 2.64
N TYR A 93 -5.54 -22.38 2.02
CA TYR A 93 -6.57 -21.39 1.66
C TYR A 93 -7.04 -20.60 2.91
N ASP A 94 -7.26 -21.29 4.03
CA ASP A 94 -7.75 -20.65 5.26
C ASP A 94 -6.74 -19.67 5.84
N ASP A 95 -5.43 -19.98 5.79
CA ASP A 95 -4.38 -19.05 6.20
C ASP A 95 -4.42 -17.75 5.36
N LEU A 96 -4.57 -17.89 4.03
CA LEU A 96 -4.65 -16.74 3.13
C LEU A 96 -5.89 -15.88 3.43
N VAL A 97 -7.04 -16.52 3.68
CA VAL A 97 -8.29 -15.84 4.04
C VAL A 97 -8.17 -15.12 5.39
N GLN A 98 -7.61 -15.77 6.42
CA GLN A 98 -7.41 -15.16 7.73
C GLN A 98 -6.47 -13.95 7.63
N ARG A 99 -5.38 -14.08 6.87
CA ARG A 99 -4.48 -12.97 6.59
C ARG A 99 -5.21 -11.81 5.91
N ARG A 100 -6.01 -12.06 4.85
CA ARG A 100 -6.79 -11.01 4.18
C ARG A 100 -7.72 -10.28 5.15
N LYS A 101 -8.40 -11.00 6.03
CA LYS A 101 -9.29 -10.39 7.03
C LYS A 101 -8.51 -9.42 7.93
N ALA A 102 -7.35 -9.83 8.44
CA ALA A 102 -6.50 -8.98 9.27
C ALA A 102 -6.04 -7.71 8.51
N LEU A 103 -5.60 -7.86 7.25
CA LEU A 103 -5.18 -6.72 6.43
C LEU A 103 -6.35 -5.76 6.13
N ALA A 104 -7.56 -6.30 5.91
CA ALA A 104 -8.74 -5.48 5.71
C ALA A 104 -9.10 -4.69 6.98
N GLU A 105 -9.07 -5.32 8.16
CA GLU A 105 -9.30 -4.65 9.44
C GLU A 105 -8.28 -3.52 9.69
N TRP A 106 -6.99 -3.73 9.39
CA TRP A 106 -6.00 -2.64 9.46
C TRP A 106 -6.29 -1.50 8.47
N ALA A 107 -6.70 -1.84 7.25
CA ALA A 107 -7.08 -0.83 6.27
C ALA A 107 -8.32 -0.02 6.72
N GLU A 108 -9.27 -0.63 7.46
CA GLU A 108 -10.45 0.06 7.99
C GLU A 108 -10.08 1.16 9.00
N VAL A 109 -9.03 0.98 9.80
CA VAL A 109 -8.54 2.00 10.77
C VAL A 109 -8.21 3.32 10.07
N SER A 110 -7.71 3.27 8.83
CA SER A 110 -7.37 4.45 8.03
C SER A 110 -8.33 4.69 6.85
N CYS A 111 -9.47 4.00 6.79
CA CYS A 111 -10.38 4.01 5.63
C CYS A 111 -9.63 3.73 4.30
N GLY A 112 -8.53 2.99 4.35
CA GLY A 112 -7.68 2.67 3.21
C GLY A 112 -6.77 3.81 2.73
N PHE A 113 -6.64 4.92 3.47
CA PHE A 113 -5.79 6.06 3.09
C PHE A 113 -4.32 5.92 3.47
N LEU A 114 -3.92 4.95 4.28
CA LEU A 114 -2.52 4.56 4.41
C LEU A 114 -2.19 3.52 3.34
N GLY A 115 -1.67 3.97 2.19
CA GLY A 115 -1.38 3.13 1.03
C GLY A 115 -0.19 2.21 1.26
N ARG A 116 0.78 2.69 2.04
CA ARG A 116 2.00 2.00 2.45
C ARG A 116 2.02 1.79 3.96
N SER A 117 0.94 1.22 4.48
CA SER A 117 0.86 0.71 5.85
C SER A 117 1.91 -0.38 6.12
N PRO A 118 2.17 -0.76 7.39
CA PRO A 118 3.22 -1.75 7.71
C PRO A 118 3.12 -3.06 6.95
N ASP A 119 1.90 -3.50 6.60
CA ASP A 119 1.62 -4.73 5.90
C ASP A 119 2.03 -4.74 4.41
N HIS A 120 2.25 -3.57 3.80
CA HIS A 120 2.55 -3.49 2.37
C HIS A 120 3.92 -4.08 2.02
N VAL A 121 4.99 -3.56 2.61
CA VAL A 121 6.36 -4.07 2.35
C VAL A 121 6.58 -5.42 3.05
N ALA A 122 5.98 -5.62 4.24
CA ALA A 122 5.97 -6.93 4.90
C ALA A 122 5.40 -8.03 3.98
N SER A 123 4.32 -7.72 3.22
CA SER A 123 3.79 -8.66 2.22
C SER A 123 4.79 -8.96 1.10
N SER A 124 5.52 -7.94 0.61
CA SER A 124 6.57 -8.14 -0.39
C SER A 124 7.68 -9.06 0.11
N MET A 125 8.18 -8.80 1.33
CA MET A 125 9.24 -9.61 1.94
C MET A 125 8.78 -11.03 2.27
N SER A 126 7.55 -11.18 2.74
CA SER A 126 6.91 -12.49 2.93
C SER A 126 6.81 -13.26 1.59
N GLY A 127 6.44 -12.58 0.52
CA GLY A 127 6.42 -13.15 -0.82
C GLY A 127 7.81 -13.55 -1.31
N MET A 128 8.84 -12.74 -1.03
CA MET A 128 10.23 -13.09 -1.37
C MET A 128 10.70 -14.29 -0.57
N MET A 129 10.36 -14.39 0.72
CA MET A 129 10.68 -15.53 1.57
C MET A 129 10.01 -16.83 1.09
N MET A 130 8.76 -16.76 0.58
CA MET A 130 8.08 -17.91 -0.03
C MET A 130 8.70 -18.39 -1.36
N GLY A 131 9.61 -17.64 -1.93
CA GLY A 131 10.39 -17.98 -3.13
C GLY A 131 11.89 -17.87 -2.92
N ILE A 132 12.36 -18.11 -1.70
CA ILE A 132 13.75 -17.88 -1.30
C ILE A 132 14.77 -18.68 -2.13
N GLU A 133 14.35 -19.77 -2.74
CA GLU A 133 15.18 -20.58 -3.65
C GLU A 133 15.68 -19.77 -4.87
N VAL A 134 15.05 -18.66 -5.19
CA VAL A 134 15.50 -17.76 -6.26
C VAL A 134 16.78 -17.03 -5.84
N LEU A 135 16.83 -16.54 -4.60
CA LEU A 135 18.05 -15.93 -4.04
C LEU A 135 19.14 -16.96 -3.79
N ASP A 136 18.80 -18.15 -3.32
CA ASP A 136 19.79 -19.22 -3.09
C ASP A 136 20.51 -19.63 -4.38
N ARG A 137 19.77 -19.72 -5.50
CA ARG A 137 20.36 -20.02 -6.82
C ARG A 137 21.31 -18.93 -7.31
N HIS A 138 21.07 -17.69 -6.90
CA HIS A 138 21.96 -16.58 -7.21
C HIS A 138 23.26 -16.65 -6.38
N ASP A 139 23.10 -16.68 -5.05
CA ASP A 139 24.20 -16.83 -4.07
C ASP A 139 23.61 -17.29 -2.73
N GLU A 140 23.99 -18.50 -2.28
CA GLU A 140 23.52 -19.06 -1.00
C GLU A 140 23.77 -18.14 0.20
N LYS A 141 24.88 -17.38 0.18
CA LYS A 141 25.19 -16.41 1.26
C LYS A 141 24.18 -15.27 1.26
N ARG A 142 23.72 -14.84 0.08
CA ARG A 142 22.70 -13.79 -0.06
C ARG A 142 21.33 -14.28 0.36
N GLY A 143 20.97 -15.51 -0.01
CA GLY A 143 19.76 -16.18 0.48
C GLY A 143 19.75 -16.35 2.00
N HIS A 144 20.87 -16.76 2.60
CA HIS A 144 21.03 -16.83 4.05
C HIS A 144 20.88 -15.47 4.73
N ALA A 145 21.56 -14.44 4.23
CA ALA A 145 21.45 -13.06 4.75
C ALA A 145 20.00 -12.55 4.71
N PHE A 146 19.25 -12.85 3.64
CA PHE A 146 17.84 -12.47 3.55
C PHE A 146 16.98 -13.22 4.60
N ARG A 147 17.19 -14.52 4.83
CA ARG A 147 16.46 -15.27 5.87
C ARG A 147 16.67 -14.70 7.25
N GLU A 148 17.91 -14.46 7.64
CA GLU A 148 18.27 -13.88 8.94
C GLU A 148 17.63 -12.48 9.12
N TRP A 149 17.70 -11.65 8.09
CA TRP A 149 17.06 -10.34 8.12
C TRP A 149 15.52 -10.45 8.16
N PHE A 150 14.92 -11.33 7.36
CA PHE A 150 13.47 -11.55 7.37
C PHE A 150 12.97 -11.99 8.75
N ASP A 151 13.67 -12.94 9.38
CA ASP A 151 13.32 -13.39 10.73
C ASP A 151 13.47 -12.27 11.75
N TYR A 152 14.50 -11.44 11.62
CA TYR A 152 14.69 -10.26 12.47
C TYR A 152 13.52 -9.27 12.35
N VAL A 153 13.15 -8.85 11.14
CA VAL A 153 12.09 -7.85 10.96
C VAL A 153 10.70 -8.40 11.30
N ARG A 154 10.41 -9.67 10.97
CA ARG A 154 9.19 -10.36 11.35
C ARG A 154 9.07 -10.49 12.86
N ASN A 155 10.12 -10.99 13.53
CA ASN A 155 10.10 -11.25 14.97
C ASN A 155 9.98 -10.00 15.82
N ASN A 156 10.29 -8.82 15.26
CA ASN A 156 10.12 -7.52 15.87
C ASN A 156 8.90 -6.75 15.34
N ASP A 157 8.10 -7.37 14.47
CA ASP A 157 6.90 -6.78 13.84
C ASP A 157 7.20 -5.36 13.31
N MET A 158 8.25 -5.24 12.48
CA MET A 158 8.77 -3.95 12.03
C MET A 158 7.92 -3.33 10.94
N PHE A 159 7.81 -2.02 10.95
CA PHE A 159 7.30 -1.25 9.83
C PHE A 159 8.42 -1.06 8.80
N LEU A 160 8.23 -1.59 7.60
CA LEU A 160 9.18 -1.44 6.50
C LEU A 160 8.69 -0.46 5.46
N THR A 161 9.60 0.33 4.91
CA THR A 161 9.42 1.02 3.63
C THR A 161 10.36 0.44 2.58
N TYR A 162 10.16 0.78 1.31
CA TYR A 162 11.11 0.42 0.26
C TYR A 162 11.31 1.57 -0.73
N VAL A 163 12.47 1.57 -1.40
CA VAL A 163 12.80 2.42 -2.54
C VAL A 163 13.34 1.56 -3.68
N ILE A 164 12.52 1.39 -4.70
CA ILE A 164 12.84 0.56 -5.87
C ILE A 164 12.82 1.36 -7.19
N ASN A 165 12.40 2.62 -7.13
CA ASN A 165 12.32 3.49 -8.30
C ASN A 165 13.52 4.43 -8.36
N ASN A 166 14.13 4.52 -9.53
CA ASN A 166 15.20 5.48 -9.79
C ASN A 166 14.63 6.87 -10.03
N VAL A 167 15.42 7.90 -9.71
CA VAL A 167 15.14 9.27 -10.13
C VAL A 167 15.08 9.31 -11.66
N GLN A 168 14.10 10.03 -12.20
CA GLN A 168 13.88 10.12 -13.63
C GLN A 168 14.46 11.45 -14.13
N GLY A 169 15.58 11.36 -14.84
CA GLY A 169 16.15 12.46 -15.59
C GLY A 169 15.66 12.47 -17.05
N ASP A 170 16.58 12.52 -17.98
CA ASP A 170 16.30 12.39 -19.42
C ASP A 170 15.95 10.93 -19.76
N ARG A 171 14.68 10.68 -20.04
CA ARG A 171 14.15 9.34 -20.32
C ARG A 171 14.61 8.75 -21.64
N SER A 172 15.21 9.54 -22.53
CA SER A 172 15.82 9.05 -23.78
C SER A 172 17.17 8.38 -23.54
N LYS A 173 17.75 8.54 -22.33
CA LYS A 173 19.05 8.01 -21.95
C LYS A 173 18.94 6.89 -20.94
N ALA A 174 19.97 6.05 -20.87
CA ALA A 174 20.13 5.06 -19.81
C ALA A 174 20.33 5.73 -18.44
N PHE A 175 20.01 5.04 -17.34
CA PHE A 175 20.17 5.57 -15.98
C PHE A 175 21.62 5.92 -15.66
N GLY A 176 22.58 5.15 -16.16
CA GLY A 176 24.02 5.38 -15.96
C GLY A 176 24.62 6.45 -16.90
N ASP A 177 23.85 6.99 -17.86
CA ASP A 177 24.33 7.95 -18.87
C ASP A 177 23.47 9.22 -18.91
N GLN A 178 23.32 9.86 -17.77
CA GLN A 178 22.55 11.10 -17.64
C GLN A 178 23.38 12.38 -17.84
N GLY A 179 24.66 12.22 -18.15
CA GLY A 179 25.61 13.30 -18.38
C GLY A 179 26.54 13.57 -17.20
N LYS A 180 27.58 14.36 -17.45
CA LYS A 180 28.59 14.70 -16.46
C LYS A 180 27.97 15.45 -15.28
N GLY A 181 28.28 15.01 -14.06
CA GLY A 181 27.75 15.60 -12.81
C GLY A 181 26.40 15.01 -12.36
N ALA A 182 25.83 14.03 -13.09
CA ALA A 182 24.61 13.34 -12.74
C ALA A 182 24.84 11.91 -12.20
N GLU A 183 26.09 11.58 -11.86
CA GLU A 183 26.49 10.23 -11.43
C GLU A 183 25.76 9.79 -10.15
N ASP A 184 25.41 10.73 -9.26
CA ASP A 184 24.71 10.49 -8.00
C ASP A 184 23.18 10.64 -8.11
N MET A 185 22.66 10.85 -9.33
CA MET A 185 21.21 10.91 -9.56
C MET A 185 20.52 9.58 -9.23
N VAL A 186 21.22 8.46 -9.40
CA VAL A 186 20.72 7.12 -9.12
C VAL A 186 21.63 6.42 -8.12
N ALA A 187 21.03 5.78 -7.10
CA ALA A 187 21.80 5.04 -6.11
C ALA A 187 22.59 3.89 -6.76
N ARG A 188 23.88 3.85 -6.49
CA ARG A 188 24.85 2.88 -7.04
C ARG A 188 25.86 2.42 -6.00
N ILE A 189 26.48 1.29 -6.25
CA ILE A 189 27.63 0.81 -5.50
C ILE A 189 28.84 1.65 -5.93
N VAL A 190 29.46 2.37 -4.98
CA VAL A 190 30.66 3.20 -5.21
C VAL A 190 31.93 2.55 -4.67
N ASP A 191 31.82 1.68 -3.68
CA ASP A 191 32.93 0.94 -3.09
C ASP A 191 32.49 -0.42 -2.55
N GLN A 192 33.45 -1.33 -2.39
CA GLN A 192 33.25 -2.68 -1.84
C GLN A 192 34.53 -3.13 -1.13
N ASP A 193 34.38 -3.61 0.11
CA ASP A 193 35.51 -4.15 0.90
C ASP A 193 35.10 -5.42 1.69
N SER A 194 35.97 -5.86 2.61
CA SER A 194 35.70 -7.05 3.43
C SER A 194 34.49 -6.92 4.36
N SER A 195 34.03 -5.69 4.66
CA SER A 195 32.92 -5.42 5.59
C SER A 195 31.56 -5.22 4.89
N GLY A 196 31.56 -4.99 3.56
CA GLY A 196 30.31 -4.77 2.83
C GLY A 196 30.48 -3.91 1.59
N ILE A 197 29.39 -3.29 1.15
CA ILE A 197 29.37 -2.32 0.05
C ILE A 197 29.11 -0.91 0.57
N THR A 198 29.54 0.09 -0.19
CA THR A 198 29.17 1.49 0.05
C THR A 198 28.30 1.96 -1.09
N ILE A 199 27.14 2.54 -0.77
CA ILE A 199 26.19 3.05 -1.77
C ILE A 199 26.10 4.57 -1.71
N ARG A 200 25.95 5.19 -2.90
CA ARG A 200 25.76 6.65 -3.06
C ARG A 200 24.73 6.92 -4.14
N GLY A 201 23.99 8.03 -3.97
CA GLY A 201 23.00 8.51 -4.94
C GLY A 201 21.56 8.39 -4.45
N ALA A 202 20.59 8.66 -5.32
CA ALA A 202 19.19 8.83 -4.93
C ALA A 202 18.27 7.70 -5.39
N LYS A 203 17.19 7.51 -4.63
CA LYS A 203 16.00 6.71 -4.99
C LYS A 203 14.73 7.50 -4.68
N LEU A 204 13.66 7.20 -5.43
CA LEU A 204 12.36 7.86 -5.29
C LEU A 204 11.31 7.02 -4.59
N PHE A 205 10.35 7.75 -4.02
CA PHE A 205 9.11 7.29 -3.44
C PHE A 205 9.28 6.38 -2.23
N ALA A 206 10.08 6.86 -1.24
CA ALA A 206 10.07 6.30 0.10
C ALA A 206 8.77 6.73 0.82
N THR A 207 7.65 6.16 0.41
CA THR A 207 6.37 6.42 1.05
C THR A 207 6.36 5.81 2.44
N SER A 208 5.85 6.53 3.43
CA SER A 208 5.83 6.17 4.85
C SER A 208 7.23 6.08 5.51
N ALA A 209 8.31 6.53 4.86
CA ALA A 209 9.67 6.45 5.39
C ALA A 209 9.82 7.13 6.75
N ILE A 210 9.08 8.23 6.98
CA ILE A 210 9.07 8.93 8.28
C ILE A 210 8.55 8.08 9.44
N MET A 211 7.75 7.05 9.15
CA MET A 211 7.12 6.14 10.13
C MET A 211 7.74 4.75 10.14
N ALA A 212 8.58 4.40 9.14
CA ALA A 212 9.14 3.08 9.01
C ALA A 212 10.36 2.87 9.91
N ASN A 213 10.64 1.62 10.28
CA ASN A 213 11.83 1.24 11.05
C ASN A 213 13.02 0.98 10.13
N GLU A 214 12.79 0.30 9.00
CA GLU A 214 13.83 -0.03 8.03
C GLU A 214 13.40 0.24 6.60
N ILE A 215 14.39 0.42 5.72
CA ILE A 215 14.22 0.63 4.30
C ILE A 215 14.84 -0.52 3.51
N PHE A 216 14.04 -1.13 2.63
CA PHE A 216 14.54 -2.05 1.61
C PHE A 216 14.86 -1.27 0.34
N VAL A 217 16.09 -1.40 -0.16
CA VAL A 217 16.61 -0.69 -1.33
C VAL A 217 16.83 -1.68 -2.46
N SER A 218 16.31 -1.41 -3.64
CA SER A 218 16.53 -2.24 -4.83
C SER A 218 16.29 -1.45 -6.13
N SER A 219 16.28 -2.15 -7.28
CA SER A 219 15.85 -1.63 -8.57
C SER A 219 14.63 -2.42 -9.08
N GLY A 220 13.48 -1.73 -9.18
CA GLY A 220 12.26 -2.30 -9.75
C GLY A 220 12.19 -2.19 -11.27
N GLN A 221 13.05 -1.38 -11.88
CA GLN A 221 13.16 -1.18 -13.31
C GLN A 221 14.20 -2.13 -13.89
N PRO A 222 13.98 -2.64 -15.14
CA PRO A 222 14.98 -3.45 -15.81
C PRO A 222 16.30 -2.70 -15.96
N LEU A 223 17.39 -3.32 -15.55
CA LEU A 223 18.75 -2.85 -15.75
C LEU A 223 19.37 -3.53 -16.98
N LYS A 224 20.33 -2.88 -17.62
CA LYS A 224 21.01 -3.37 -18.82
C LYS A 224 22.41 -3.89 -18.47
N PRO A 225 23.02 -4.73 -19.30
CA PRO A 225 24.46 -5.03 -19.22
C PRO A 225 25.26 -3.72 -19.23
N GLY A 226 26.23 -3.61 -18.33
CA GLY A 226 27.00 -2.38 -18.06
C GLY A 226 26.46 -1.54 -16.89
N GLU A 227 25.24 -1.85 -16.38
CA GLU A 227 24.64 -1.17 -15.23
C GLU A 227 24.76 -2.00 -13.93
N GLU A 228 25.72 -2.95 -13.83
CA GLU A 228 25.92 -3.83 -12.68
C GLU A 228 26.17 -3.04 -11.37
N HIS A 229 26.73 -1.83 -11.45
CA HIS A 229 26.93 -0.94 -10.31
C HIS A 229 25.60 -0.40 -9.73
N LEU A 230 24.50 -0.43 -10.50
CA LEU A 230 23.15 -0.09 -10.08
C LEU A 230 22.36 -1.32 -9.57
N ALA A 231 22.90 -2.52 -9.82
CA ALA A 231 22.24 -3.79 -9.55
C ALA A 231 22.57 -4.31 -8.15
N PHE A 232 21.79 -3.88 -7.16
CA PHE A 232 21.88 -4.39 -5.78
C PHE A 232 20.53 -4.37 -5.09
N SER A 233 20.40 -5.19 -4.05
CA SER A 233 19.35 -5.02 -3.04
C SER A 233 19.93 -5.19 -1.64
N CYS A 234 19.42 -4.37 -0.72
CA CYS A 234 19.86 -4.36 0.67
C CYS A 234 18.74 -3.83 1.58
N ALA A 235 18.92 -3.99 2.89
CA ALA A 235 18.04 -3.38 3.88
C ALA A 235 18.86 -2.66 4.98
N LEU A 236 18.34 -1.54 5.44
CA LEU A 236 19.02 -0.68 6.40
C LEU A 236 18.03 -0.06 7.39
N PRO A 237 18.41 0.13 8.67
CA PRO A 237 17.68 0.99 9.59
C PRO A 237 17.55 2.41 9.04
N MET A 238 16.40 3.05 9.24
CA MET A 238 16.16 4.42 8.76
C MET A 238 17.14 5.45 9.32
N ALA A 239 17.69 5.22 10.52
CA ALA A 239 18.67 6.09 11.18
C ALA A 239 20.11 5.80 10.76
N THR A 240 20.37 4.95 9.75
CA THR A 240 21.73 4.69 9.27
C THR A 240 22.38 5.98 8.80
N LYS A 241 23.61 6.25 9.29
CA LYS A 241 24.38 7.43 8.91
C LYS A 241 24.54 7.52 7.40
N GLY A 242 24.27 8.69 6.84
CA GLY A 242 24.33 8.95 5.40
C GLY A 242 22.99 8.74 4.66
N ILE A 243 21.96 8.17 5.30
CA ILE A 243 20.60 8.17 4.75
C ILE A 243 19.96 9.53 5.01
N ASN A 244 19.66 10.27 3.94
CA ASN A 244 19.02 11.57 3.99
C ASN A 244 17.68 11.53 3.28
N MET A 245 16.60 11.86 3.97
CA MET A 245 15.24 11.89 3.43
C MET A 245 14.81 13.32 3.12
N LEU A 246 14.59 13.63 1.86
CA LEU A 246 14.01 14.91 1.44
C LEU A 246 12.49 14.72 1.32
N SER A 247 11.79 15.15 2.37
CA SER A 247 10.34 15.04 2.46
C SER A 247 9.65 16.01 1.50
N ARG A 248 8.57 15.54 0.84
CA ARG A 248 7.66 16.46 0.17
C ARG A 248 6.92 17.36 1.18
N LYS A 249 6.21 18.37 0.68
CA LYS A 249 5.27 19.14 1.47
C LYS A 249 4.38 18.23 2.32
N SER A 250 4.31 18.49 3.61
CA SER A 250 3.37 17.81 4.51
C SER A 250 1.97 18.38 4.36
N PHE A 251 0.99 17.53 4.17
CA PHE A 251 -0.42 17.93 4.18
C PHE A 251 -0.92 18.08 5.62
N GLU A 252 -0.42 17.29 6.55
CA GLU A 252 -0.70 17.41 8.00
C GLU A 252 -0.33 18.81 8.53
N ALA A 253 0.87 19.32 8.17
CA ALA A 253 1.30 20.64 8.61
C ALA A 253 0.42 21.80 8.09
N HIS A 254 -0.35 21.55 7.03
CA HIS A 254 -1.25 22.54 6.43
C HIS A 254 -2.71 22.30 6.79
N ALA A 255 -3.01 21.23 7.53
CA ALA A 255 -4.34 20.97 8.06
C ALA A 255 -4.66 21.97 9.19
N VAL A 256 -5.76 22.69 9.06
CA VAL A 256 -6.19 23.68 10.05
C VAL A 256 -6.61 22.99 11.35
N SER A 257 -7.42 21.95 11.23
CA SER A 257 -7.88 21.11 12.33
C SER A 257 -8.35 19.75 11.80
N GLU A 258 -8.61 18.81 12.71
CA GLU A 258 -9.23 17.53 12.33
C GLU A 258 -10.64 17.71 11.77
N TYR A 259 -11.40 18.71 12.22
CA TYR A 259 -12.71 19.03 11.67
C TYR A 259 -12.61 19.53 10.22
N ASP A 260 -11.60 20.35 9.91
CA ASP A 260 -11.43 20.99 8.61
C ASP A 260 -10.79 20.07 7.57
N ASN A 261 -9.89 19.20 8.01
CA ASN A 261 -9.05 18.34 7.16
C ASN A 261 -8.94 16.92 7.75
N PRO A 262 -10.05 16.18 7.90
CA PRO A 262 -10.09 14.98 8.76
C PRO A 262 -9.20 13.82 8.30
N LEU A 263 -8.90 13.71 7.01
CA LEU A 263 -8.04 12.67 6.48
C LEU A 263 -6.58 13.09 6.43
N SER A 264 -6.29 14.27 5.87
CA SER A 264 -4.92 14.79 5.77
C SER A 264 -4.31 15.11 7.12
N TYR A 265 -5.10 15.53 8.11
CA TYR A 265 -4.68 15.73 9.48
C TYR A 265 -4.14 14.45 10.13
N ARG A 266 -4.69 13.28 9.77
CA ARG A 266 -4.38 11.99 10.41
C ARG A 266 -3.53 11.06 9.56
N PHE A 267 -3.75 11.02 8.23
CA PHE A 267 -3.28 9.92 7.37
C PHE A 267 -2.30 10.38 6.29
N ASP A 268 -1.58 11.50 6.51
CA ASP A 268 -0.53 11.93 5.61
C ASP A 268 0.71 11.02 5.72
N GLU A 269 0.68 9.88 5.02
CA GLU A 269 1.76 8.89 5.04
C GLU A 269 3.11 9.43 4.52
N ASN A 270 3.13 10.61 3.95
CA ASN A 270 4.27 11.32 3.38
C ASN A 270 5.04 10.51 2.32
N ASP A 271 5.76 11.20 1.47
CA ASP A 271 6.66 10.62 0.48
C ASP A 271 8.00 11.37 0.53
N ALA A 272 9.10 10.65 0.41
CA ALA A 272 10.44 11.25 0.41
C ALA A 272 11.28 10.76 -0.78
N LEU A 273 12.15 11.64 -1.27
CA LEU A 273 13.34 11.23 -1.97
C LEU A 273 14.37 10.81 -0.92
N VAL A 274 15.02 9.67 -1.11
CA VAL A 274 16.12 9.21 -0.25
C VAL A 274 17.43 9.38 -1.00
N PHE A 275 18.35 10.11 -0.39
CA PHE A 275 19.73 10.26 -0.86
C PHE A 275 20.66 9.50 0.09
N PHE A 276 21.43 8.60 -0.48
CA PHE A 276 22.49 7.84 0.20
C PHE A 276 23.80 8.57 0.01
N ASP A 277 24.40 9.03 1.10
CA ASP A 277 25.67 9.75 1.12
C ASP A 277 26.75 8.86 1.73
N ASP A 278 27.40 8.07 0.87
CA ASP A 278 28.41 7.07 1.23
C ASP A 278 27.95 6.12 2.35
N VAL A 279 26.76 5.57 2.19
CA VAL A 279 26.16 4.68 3.17
C VAL A 279 26.82 3.30 3.12
N LYS A 280 27.46 2.89 4.21
CA LYS A 280 28.02 1.55 4.37
C LYS A 280 26.91 0.53 4.63
N VAL A 281 26.85 -0.52 3.82
CA VAL A 281 25.93 -1.64 3.93
C VAL A 281 26.73 -2.90 4.26
N PRO A 282 26.60 -3.48 5.46
CA PRO A 282 27.34 -4.67 5.82
C PRO A 282 26.82 -5.91 5.04
N TRP A 283 27.66 -6.93 4.89
CA TRP A 283 27.37 -8.07 4.04
C TRP A 283 26.10 -8.84 4.43
N GLU A 284 25.77 -8.90 5.69
CA GLU A 284 24.55 -9.53 6.22
C GLU A 284 23.25 -8.78 5.86
N ARG A 285 23.39 -7.60 5.28
CA ARG A 285 22.28 -6.75 4.82
C ARG A 285 22.23 -6.61 3.29
N VAL A 286 23.10 -7.30 2.53
CA VAL A 286 23.13 -7.29 1.06
C VAL A 286 22.53 -8.59 0.54
N PHE A 287 21.48 -8.51 -0.30
CA PHE A 287 20.71 -9.65 -0.81
C PHE A 287 20.91 -9.91 -2.30
N VAL A 288 21.20 -8.88 -3.08
CA VAL A 288 21.62 -8.96 -4.49
C VAL A 288 22.85 -8.10 -4.68
N LEU A 289 23.81 -8.59 -5.43
CA LEU A 289 25.08 -7.91 -5.69
C LEU A 289 25.44 -7.99 -7.17
N ARG A 290 25.46 -6.83 -7.87
CA ARG A 290 25.92 -6.65 -9.26
C ARG A 290 25.30 -7.60 -10.29
N ASP A 291 24.06 -8.04 -10.04
CA ASP A 291 23.30 -8.89 -10.95
C ASP A 291 22.02 -8.18 -11.41
N THR A 292 22.02 -7.75 -12.67
CA THR A 292 20.93 -6.97 -13.28
C THR A 292 19.64 -7.78 -13.41
N ASP A 293 19.74 -9.07 -13.71
CA ASP A 293 18.60 -9.97 -13.86
C ASP A 293 18.00 -10.32 -12.49
N MET A 294 18.86 -10.52 -11.49
CA MET A 294 18.44 -10.87 -10.13
C MET A 294 17.68 -9.73 -9.45
N CYS A 295 18.00 -8.46 -9.74
CA CYS A 295 17.23 -7.32 -9.25
C CYS A 295 15.75 -7.40 -9.64
N ARG A 296 15.44 -7.94 -10.81
CA ARG A 296 14.07 -8.17 -11.27
C ARG A 296 13.52 -9.51 -10.76
N ALA A 297 14.32 -10.57 -10.82
CA ALA A 297 13.91 -11.93 -10.46
C ALA A 297 13.46 -12.03 -8.98
N GLN A 298 14.13 -11.35 -8.05
CA GLN A 298 13.75 -11.34 -6.65
C GLN A 298 12.33 -10.84 -6.40
N LEU A 299 11.76 -9.98 -7.27
CA LEU A 299 10.41 -9.45 -7.15
C LEU A 299 9.38 -10.22 -7.98
N HIS A 300 9.76 -10.71 -9.18
CA HIS A 300 8.81 -11.26 -10.14
C HIS A 300 8.84 -12.79 -10.27
N ASP A 301 9.98 -13.43 -9.98
CA ASP A 301 10.13 -14.88 -9.99
C ASP A 301 9.85 -15.50 -8.62
N THR A 302 9.88 -14.68 -7.56
CA THR A 302 9.30 -14.99 -6.26
C THR A 302 7.83 -14.51 -6.20
N PRO A 303 7.06 -14.92 -5.19
CA PRO A 303 5.72 -14.37 -4.93
C PRO A 303 5.67 -12.90 -4.49
N ALA A 304 6.80 -12.21 -4.32
CA ALA A 304 6.88 -10.86 -3.73
C ALA A 304 5.93 -9.86 -4.40
N HIS A 305 5.99 -9.72 -5.72
CA HIS A 305 5.15 -8.78 -6.47
C HIS A 305 3.66 -9.11 -6.38
N VAL A 306 3.32 -10.41 -6.42
CA VAL A 306 1.92 -10.88 -6.32
C VAL A 306 1.37 -10.60 -4.93
N TYR A 307 2.13 -10.96 -3.89
CA TYR A 307 1.67 -10.90 -2.51
C TYR A 307 1.55 -9.47 -1.98
N GLN A 308 2.47 -8.59 -2.37
CA GLN A 308 2.41 -7.15 -2.12
C GLN A 308 1.19 -6.50 -2.78
N ASN A 309 0.95 -6.81 -4.04
CA ASN A 309 -0.16 -6.20 -4.79
C ASN A 309 -1.52 -6.78 -4.38
N TYR A 310 -1.57 -8.02 -3.89
CA TYR A 310 -2.75 -8.57 -3.26
C TYR A 310 -3.15 -7.75 -2.02
N GLN A 311 -2.18 -7.40 -1.15
CA GLN A 311 -2.42 -6.47 -0.04
C GLN A 311 -2.99 -5.13 -0.54
N ALA A 312 -2.41 -4.56 -1.59
CA ALA A 312 -2.87 -3.29 -2.15
C ALA A 312 -4.33 -3.33 -2.63
N GLN A 313 -4.77 -4.45 -3.22
CA GLN A 313 -6.18 -4.62 -3.65
C GLN A 313 -7.12 -4.80 -2.45
N ILE A 314 -6.71 -5.48 -1.38
CA ILE A 314 -7.48 -5.58 -0.13
C ILE A 314 -7.68 -4.18 0.46
N ARG A 315 -6.63 -3.40 0.62
CA ARG A 315 -6.70 -2.03 1.12
C ARG A 315 -7.57 -1.15 0.22
N LEU A 316 -7.47 -1.28 -1.11
CA LEU A 316 -8.28 -0.53 -2.05
C LEU A 316 -9.77 -0.88 -1.94
N SER A 317 -10.13 -2.15 -1.76
CA SER A 317 -11.53 -2.55 -1.59
C SER A 317 -12.17 -1.86 -0.37
N VAL A 318 -11.42 -1.72 0.73
CA VAL A 318 -11.86 -0.95 1.91
C VAL A 318 -12.04 0.53 1.59
N LYS A 319 -11.08 1.13 0.88
CA LYS A 319 -11.15 2.55 0.48
C LYS A 319 -12.35 2.82 -0.43
N LEU A 320 -12.63 1.93 -1.37
CA LEU A 320 -13.80 2.06 -2.24
C LEU A 320 -15.11 1.96 -1.45
N ARG A 321 -15.21 1.06 -0.47
CA ARG A 321 -16.36 0.97 0.44
C ARG A 321 -16.58 2.29 1.18
N PHE A 322 -15.52 2.91 1.71
CA PHE A 322 -15.60 4.23 2.33
C PHE A 322 -16.10 5.29 1.35
N LEU A 323 -15.55 5.36 0.13
CA LEU A 323 -15.93 6.34 -0.89
C LEU A 323 -17.40 6.19 -1.34
N VAL A 324 -17.89 4.96 -1.48
CA VAL A 324 -19.30 4.69 -1.78
C VAL A 324 -20.22 5.12 -0.63
N GLY A 325 -19.79 4.88 0.61
CA GLY A 325 -20.49 5.37 1.81
C GLY A 325 -20.57 6.90 1.84
N LEU A 326 -19.49 7.57 1.47
CA LEU A 326 -19.41 9.02 1.39
C LEU A 326 -20.35 9.57 0.30
N ALA A 327 -20.35 8.98 -0.90
CA ALA A 327 -21.26 9.34 -2.00
C ALA A 327 -22.74 9.24 -1.58
N ARG A 328 -23.09 8.14 -0.88
CA ARG A 328 -24.46 7.96 -0.33
C ARG A 328 -24.78 9.03 0.72
N GLY A 329 -23.82 9.36 1.60
CA GLY A 329 -23.95 10.43 2.59
C GLY A 329 -24.27 11.78 1.95
N ILE A 330 -23.57 12.13 0.88
CA ILE A 330 -23.81 13.35 0.09
C ILE A 330 -25.26 13.36 -0.43
N ALA A 331 -25.68 12.30 -1.13
CA ALA A 331 -27.03 12.23 -1.71
C ALA A 331 -28.14 12.33 -0.66
N ARG A 332 -27.92 11.76 0.54
CA ARG A 332 -28.85 11.90 1.67
C ARG A 332 -28.92 13.33 2.22
N THR A 333 -27.75 13.95 2.37
CA THR A 333 -27.64 15.29 2.98
C THR A 333 -28.27 16.39 2.13
N ILE A 334 -28.34 16.20 0.80
CA ILE A 334 -28.99 17.14 -0.12
C ILE A 334 -30.41 16.69 -0.53
N GLY A 335 -30.92 15.56 0.02
CA GLY A 335 -32.28 15.07 -0.22
C GLY A 335 -32.52 14.41 -1.57
N THR A 336 -31.47 14.07 -2.34
CA THR A 336 -31.60 13.50 -3.69
C THR A 336 -31.50 11.99 -3.76
N ILE A 337 -31.36 11.32 -2.62
CA ILE A 337 -31.06 9.88 -2.50
C ILE A 337 -32.04 8.98 -3.30
N ASN A 338 -33.30 9.41 -3.47
CA ASN A 338 -34.34 8.66 -4.16
C ASN A 338 -34.57 9.13 -5.61
N PHE A 339 -33.81 10.10 -6.11
CA PHE A 339 -33.94 10.57 -7.49
C PHE A 339 -33.37 9.51 -8.43
N PRO A 340 -34.12 9.07 -9.49
CA PRO A 340 -33.69 8.00 -10.37
C PRO A 340 -32.26 8.14 -10.93
N PRO A 341 -31.80 9.33 -11.41
CA PRO A 341 -30.41 9.50 -11.84
C PRO A 341 -29.37 9.30 -10.73
N VAL A 342 -29.71 9.68 -9.48
CA VAL A 342 -28.80 9.54 -8.33
C VAL A 342 -28.74 8.06 -7.91
N VAL A 343 -29.86 7.36 -7.95
CA VAL A 343 -29.91 5.89 -7.69
C VAL A 343 -29.06 5.16 -8.72
N ASP A 344 -29.15 5.51 -9.99
CA ASP A 344 -28.30 4.93 -11.05
C ASP A 344 -26.80 5.15 -10.78
N VAL A 345 -26.40 6.38 -10.48
CA VAL A 345 -25.00 6.71 -10.16
C VAL A 345 -24.49 5.96 -8.93
N LEU A 346 -25.29 5.92 -7.86
CA LEU A 346 -24.90 5.17 -6.64
C LEU A 346 -24.83 3.67 -6.89
N GLY A 347 -25.73 3.13 -7.73
CA GLY A 347 -25.70 1.72 -8.17
C GLY A 347 -24.42 1.39 -8.93
N LYS A 348 -23.99 2.28 -9.84
CA LYS A 348 -22.71 2.14 -10.56
C LYS A 348 -21.52 2.15 -9.61
N LEU A 349 -21.46 3.11 -8.69
CA LEU A 349 -20.37 3.18 -7.70
C LEU A 349 -20.31 1.93 -6.80
N ALA A 350 -21.47 1.45 -6.34
CA ALA A 350 -21.58 0.22 -5.55
C ALA A 350 -21.07 -1.01 -6.34
N SER A 351 -21.45 -1.12 -7.63
CA SER A 351 -20.98 -2.20 -8.51
C SER A 351 -19.48 -2.16 -8.72
N GLN A 352 -18.88 -0.97 -8.87
CA GLN A 352 -17.44 -0.79 -9.02
C GLN A 352 -16.66 -1.20 -7.75
N ALA A 353 -17.17 -0.85 -6.56
CA ALA A 353 -16.58 -1.30 -5.29
C ALA A 353 -16.70 -2.83 -5.13
N ALA A 354 -17.86 -3.40 -5.41
CA ALA A 354 -18.10 -4.84 -5.36
C ALA A 354 -17.22 -5.60 -6.36
N LEU A 355 -16.91 -5.04 -7.53
CA LEU A 355 -16.01 -5.66 -8.51
C LEU A 355 -14.62 -5.91 -7.93
N ILE A 356 -14.01 -4.91 -7.28
CA ILE A 356 -12.68 -5.07 -6.68
C ILE A 356 -12.73 -6.04 -5.50
N GLU A 357 -13.74 -5.95 -4.64
CA GLU A 357 -13.92 -6.90 -3.53
C GLU A 357 -14.10 -8.34 -4.05
N GLY A 358 -14.94 -8.53 -5.07
CA GLY A 358 -15.16 -9.81 -5.73
C GLY A 358 -13.90 -10.37 -6.38
N MET A 359 -13.06 -9.50 -6.99
CA MET A 359 -11.75 -9.92 -7.52
C MET A 359 -10.79 -10.37 -6.42
N VAL A 360 -10.77 -9.71 -5.25
CA VAL A 360 -9.97 -10.13 -4.09
C VAL A 360 -10.40 -11.53 -3.63
N LEU A 361 -11.70 -11.77 -3.50
CA LEU A 361 -12.24 -13.09 -3.15
C LEU A 361 -11.95 -14.13 -4.24
N GLY A 362 -12.05 -13.72 -5.52
CA GLY A 362 -11.70 -14.56 -6.66
C GLY A 362 -10.22 -14.96 -6.69
N MET A 363 -9.31 -14.06 -6.29
CA MET A 363 -7.89 -14.36 -6.16
C MET A 363 -7.63 -15.49 -5.14
N GLU A 364 -8.38 -15.49 -4.03
CA GLU A 364 -8.29 -16.54 -3.01
C GLU A 364 -8.86 -17.86 -3.52
N ALA A 365 -10.10 -17.83 -4.04
CA ALA A 365 -10.78 -19.03 -4.54
C ALA A 365 -10.07 -19.70 -5.73
N GLY A 366 -9.43 -18.90 -6.58
CA GLY A 366 -8.61 -19.35 -7.71
C GLY A 366 -7.12 -19.49 -7.37
N GLY A 367 -6.76 -19.45 -6.09
CA GLY A 367 -5.38 -19.60 -5.62
C GLY A 367 -4.84 -21.01 -5.81
N ALA A 368 -3.54 -21.18 -5.69
CA ALA A 368 -2.88 -22.46 -5.88
C ALA A 368 -1.63 -22.61 -4.99
N MET A 369 -1.24 -23.88 -4.75
CA MET A 369 0.01 -24.19 -4.07
C MET A 369 1.22 -23.89 -4.96
N ARG A 370 2.23 -23.26 -4.37
CA ARG A 370 3.60 -23.19 -4.87
C ARG A 370 4.52 -23.78 -3.79
N GLY A 371 5.01 -24.98 -4.02
CA GLY A 371 5.70 -25.74 -2.96
C GLY A 371 4.77 -25.93 -1.76
N GLU A 372 5.17 -25.47 -0.59
CA GLU A 372 4.39 -25.56 0.65
C GLU A 372 3.45 -24.36 0.91
N TYR A 373 3.43 -23.33 0.03
CA TYR A 373 2.70 -22.09 0.24
C TYR A 373 1.50 -21.96 -0.69
N PHE A 374 0.38 -21.51 -0.15
CA PHE A 374 -0.83 -21.22 -0.91
C PHE A 374 -0.86 -19.74 -1.33
N LEU A 375 -0.89 -19.49 -2.64
CA LEU A 375 -0.79 -18.16 -3.21
C LEU A 375 -2.10 -17.70 -3.88
N PRO A 376 -2.41 -16.40 -3.88
CA PRO A 376 -3.56 -15.87 -4.60
C PRO A 376 -3.35 -15.97 -6.12
N ASN A 377 -4.45 -16.05 -6.87
CA ASN A 377 -4.43 -16.13 -8.33
C ASN A 377 -3.79 -14.88 -8.95
N LYS A 378 -2.68 -15.09 -9.65
CA LYS A 378 -1.85 -14.05 -10.25
C LYS A 378 -2.56 -13.29 -11.38
N HIS A 379 -3.36 -13.99 -12.21
CA HIS A 379 -4.05 -13.34 -13.33
C HIS A 379 -5.16 -12.41 -12.84
N LEU A 380 -5.99 -12.87 -11.90
CA LEU A 380 -7.06 -12.04 -11.32
C LEU A 380 -6.49 -10.82 -10.60
N LEU A 381 -5.31 -10.95 -9.97
CA LEU A 381 -4.62 -9.80 -9.40
C LEU A 381 -4.26 -8.74 -10.46
N TYR A 382 -3.65 -9.15 -11.56
CA TYR A 382 -3.27 -8.19 -12.61
C TYR A 382 -4.48 -7.60 -13.32
N ALA A 383 -5.55 -8.37 -13.49
CA ALA A 383 -6.82 -7.85 -13.97
C ALA A 383 -7.41 -6.79 -13.02
N ALA A 384 -7.36 -7.04 -11.70
CA ALA A 384 -7.82 -6.08 -10.70
C ALA A 384 -6.99 -4.79 -10.71
N GLN A 385 -5.67 -4.86 -10.93
CA GLN A 385 -4.81 -3.67 -11.06
C GLN A 385 -5.22 -2.81 -12.26
N VAL A 386 -5.46 -3.42 -13.41
CA VAL A 386 -5.92 -2.70 -14.61
C VAL A 386 -7.26 -2.00 -14.32
N GLN A 387 -8.23 -2.74 -13.79
CA GLN A 387 -9.56 -2.20 -13.49
C GLN A 387 -9.50 -1.07 -12.45
N SER A 388 -8.73 -1.25 -11.37
CA SER A 388 -8.62 -0.24 -10.31
C SER A 388 -8.01 1.07 -10.81
N GLN A 389 -6.97 1.01 -11.64
CA GLN A 389 -6.33 2.20 -12.22
C GLN A 389 -7.27 2.97 -13.17
N GLU A 390 -8.13 2.27 -13.90
CA GLU A 390 -9.11 2.87 -14.81
C GLU A 390 -10.32 3.44 -14.07
N MET A 391 -10.80 2.74 -13.04
CA MET A 391 -12.02 3.10 -12.32
C MET A 391 -11.83 4.21 -11.30
N TYR A 392 -10.69 4.25 -10.59
CA TYR A 392 -10.50 5.15 -9.45
C TYR A 392 -10.66 6.64 -9.82
N PRO A 393 -10.07 7.17 -10.92
CA PRO A 393 -10.30 8.55 -11.35
C PRO A 393 -11.76 8.85 -11.65
N VAL A 394 -12.47 7.90 -12.25
CA VAL A 394 -13.91 8.02 -12.57
C VAL A 394 -14.74 8.11 -11.29
N ILE A 395 -14.46 7.26 -10.29
CA ILE A 395 -15.13 7.27 -8.98
C ILE A 395 -14.96 8.63 -8.31
N ILE A 396 -13.73 9.16 -8.25
CA ILE A 396 -13.44 10.48 -7.65
C ILE A 396 -14.21 11.59 -8.37
N SER A 397 -14.20 11.60 -9.71
CA SER A 397 -14.95 12.58 -10.51
C SER A 397 -16.46 12.50 -10.28
N THR A 398 -17.00 11.28 -10.21
CA THR A 398 -18.43 11.04 -9.96
C THR A 398 -18.87 11.53 -8.58
N ILE A 399 -18.06 11.34 -7.53
CA ILE A 399 -18.37 11.86 -6.19
C ILE A 399 -18.36 13.39 -6.18
N ARG A 400 -17.42 14.02 -6.88
CA ARG A 400 -17.37 15.48 -7.03
C ARG A 400 -18.61 16.02 -7.76
N GLU A 401 -19.06 15.33 -8.80
CA GLU A 401 -20.27 15.68 -9.54
C GLU A 401 -21.52 15.56 -8.65
N LEU A 402 -21.66 14.47 -7.88
CA LEU A 402 -22.76 14.30 -6.92
C LEU A 402 -22.83 15.42 -5.87
N ALA A 403 -21.68 15.88 -5.40
CA ALA A 403 -21.61 16.94 -4.39
C ALA A 403 -21.82 18.35 -4.99
N GLY A 404 -21.52 18.52 -6.27
CA GLY A 404 -21.68 19.78 -6.99
C GLY A 404 -20.92 20.94 -6.36
N GLY A 405 -21.48 22.17 -6.48
CA GLY A 405 -20.88 23.38 -5.94
C GLY A 405 -20.78 23.45 -4.41
N ALA A 406 -21.47 22.56 -3.69
CA ALA A 406 -21.42 22.55 -2.22
C ALA A 406 -20.01 22.31 -1.66
N LEU A 407 -19.14 21.62 -2.40
CA LEU A 407 -17.74 21.43 -2.01
C LEU A 407 -16.88 22.69 -2.09
N MET A 408 -17.28 23.68 -2.89
CA MET A 408 -16.52 24.92 -3.04
C MET A 408 -16.91 25.99 -2.02
N MET A 409 -18.12 25.93 -1.47
CA MET A 409 -18.71 26.94 -0.59
C MET A 409 -18.90 26.42 0.83
N LEU A 410 -17.79 26.00 1.43
CA LEU A 410 -17.75 25.57 2.83
C LEU A 410 -17.29 26.73 3.74
N PRO A 411 -17.72 26.76 5.01
CA PRO A 411 -17.13 27.65 6.01
C PRO A 411 -15.60 27.53 6.02
N SER A 412 -14.91 28.65 6.26
CA SER A 412 -13.45 28.72 6.16
C SER A 412 -12.76 27.79 7.13
N SER A 413 -13.23 27.73 8.36
CA SER A 413 -12.73 26.81 9.38
C SER A 413 -13.80 26.51 10.45
N ALA A 414 -13.48 25.57 11.35
CA ALA A 414 -14.29 25.30 12.54
C ALA A 414 -14.53 26.55 13.40
N ALA A 415 -13.59 27.50 13.39
CA ALA A 415 -13.70 28.76 14.15
C ALA A 415 -14.87 29.66 13.70
N ASP A 416 -15.40 29.45 12.50
CA ASP A 416 -16.62 30.18 12.04
C ASP A 416 -17.84 29.87 12.95
N PHE A 417 -17.85 28.69 13.60
CA PHE A 417 -18.92 28.31 14.52
C PHE A 417 -18.79 28.96 15.91
N ASP A 418 -17.62 29.50 16.26
CA ASP A 418 -17.39 30.23 17.52
C ASP A 418 -17.97 31.66 17.49
N ASN A 419 -18.26 32.19 16.29
CA ASN A 419 -18.91 33.44 16.12
C ASN A 419 -20.44 33.27 15.96
N PRO A 420 -21.28 33.70 16.92
CA PRO A 420 -22.73 33.49 16.90
C PRO A 420 -23.45 33.95 15.64
N ASP A 421 -23.00 35.07 15.07
CA ASP A 421 -23.62 35.64 13.85
C ASP A 421 -23.28 34.79 12.62
N ILE A 422 -22.03 34.32 12.51
CA ILE A 422 -21.59 33.46 11.42
C ILE A 422 -22.23 32.07 11.58
N ALA A 423 -22.22 31.48 12.80
CA ALA A 423 -22.87 30.21 13.07
C ALA A 423 -24.37 30.23 12.72
N ARG A 424 -25.08 31.38 13.00
CA ARG A 424 -26.45 31.57 12.57
C ARG A 424 -26.58 31.58 11.05
N MET A 425 -25.70 32.25 10.32
CA MET A 425 -25.72 32.27 8.84
C MET A 425 -25.45 30.89 8.27
N ILE A 426 -24.50 30.14 8.85
CA ILE A 426 -24.22 28.74 8.46
C ILE A 426 -25.45 27.85 8.67
N SER A 427 -26.12 27.94 9.81
CA SER A 427 -27.32 27.16 10.09
C SER A 427 -28.48 27.44 9.15
N LEU A 428 -28.59 28.67 8.66
CA LEU A 428 -29.62 29.10 7.71
C LEU A 428 -29.31 28.68 6.26
N THR A 429 -28.05 28.48 5.91
CA THR A 429 -27.60 28.22 4.54
C THR A 429 -27.15 26.77 4.32
N GLN A 430 -26.69 26.07 5.35
CA GLN A 430 -26.26 24.66 5.29
C GLN A 430 -27.40 23.72 5.71
N VAL A 431 -28.58 23.89 5.08
CA VAL A 431 -29.78 23.11 5.40
C VAL A 431 -29.69 21.69 4.84
N SER A 432 -30.09 20.71 5.65
CA SER A 432 -30.21 19.31 5.25
C SER A 432 -31.53 18.70 5.80
N PRO A 433 -32.18 17.81 5.07
CA PRO A 433 -33.38 17.11 5.56
C PRO A 433 -33.08 16.06 6.64
N VAL A 434 -31.82 15.70 6.87
CA VAL A 434 -31.45 14.53 7.68
C VAL A 434 -30.39 14.80 8.76
N MET A 435 -29.81 16.01 8.79
CA MET A 435 -28.74 16.34 9.75
C MET A 435 -28.68 17.85 10.01
N SER A 436 -27.95 18.26 11.04
CA SER A 436 -27.67 19.67 11.36
C SER A 436 -26.81 20.32 10.28
N GLY A 437 -26.79 21.67 10.26
CA GLY A 437 -25.87 22.41 9.38
C GLY A 437 -24.41 22.13 9.68
N GLU A 438 -24.06 21.98 10.95
CA GLU A 438 -22.71 21.59 11.41
C GLU A 438 -22.29 20.21 10.87
N ASP A 439 -23.15 19.19 11.05
CA ASP A 439 -22.88 17.83 10.56
C ASP A 439 -22.76 17.79 9.03
N ARG A 440 -23.59 18.60 8.34
CA ARG A 440 -23.49 18.75 6.89
C ARG A 440 -22.13 19.33 6.48
N VAL A 441 -21.68 20.40 7.11
CA VAL A 441 -20.36 20.99 6.87
C VAL A 441 -19.26 19.97 7.13
N LYS A 442 -19.33 19.27 8.25
CA LYS A 442 -18.37 18.20 8.61
C LYS A 442 -18.29 17.11 7.55
N LEU A 443 -19.43 16.62 7.05
CA LEU A 443 -19.47 15.62 5.96
C LEU A 443 -18.87 16.16 4.67
N LEU A 444 -19.16 17.40 4.30
CA LEU A 444 -18.65 18.01 3.08
C LEU A 444 -17.15 18.33 3.18
N LYS A 445 -16.63 18.74 4.35
CA LYS A 445 -15.19 18.85 4.60
C LYS A 445 -14.47 17.52 4.48
N LEU A 446 -15.03 16.44 5.05
CA LEU A 446 -14.53 15.07 4.85
C LEU A 446 -14.52 14.71 3.36
N THR A 447 -15.59 15.05 2.64
CA THR A 447 -15.69 14.82 1.20
C THR A 447 -14.60 15.56 0.43
N TRP A 448 -14.43 16.87 0.72
CA TRP A 448 -13.38 17.66 0.09
C TRP A 448 -12.00 17.07 0.33
N ASP A 449 -11.70 16.69 1.56
CA ASP A 449 -10.41 16.11 1.90
C ASP A 449 -10.18 14.73 1.25
N ALA A 450 -11.26 13.97 0.94
CA ALA A 450 -11.20 12.70 0.24
C ALA A 450 -11.07 12.82 -1.29
N VAL A 451 -11.64 13.88 -1.93
CA VAL A 451 -11.77 13.93 -3.40
C VAL A 451 -11.32 15.26 -4.05
N GLY A 452 -11.02 16.31 -3.29
CA GLY A 452 -10.76 17.65 -3.82
C GLY A 452 -9.48 18.33 -3.34
N SER A 453 -8.96 17.96 -2.19
CA SER A 453 -7.78 18.58 -1.57
C SER A 453 -6.46 18.17 -2.26
N GLU A 454 -5.34 18.77 -1.86
CA GLU A 454 -4.00 18.33 -2.27
C GLU A 454 -3.74 16.88 -1.80
N PHE A 455 -4.20 16.53 -0.60
CA PHE A 455 -4.14 15.17 -0.08
C PHE A 455 -4.90 14.19 -0.98
N ALA A 456 -6.15 14.52 -1.35
CA ALA A 456 -6.95 13.73 -2.29
C ALA A 456 -6.26 13.59 -3.65
N SER A 457 -5.66 14.67 -4.16
CA SER A 457 -4.94 14.66 -5.44
C SER A 457 -3.71 13.77 -5.41
N ARG A 458 -2.97 13.76 -4.29
CA ARG A 458 -1.87 12.80 -4.09
C ARG A 458 -2.38 11.36 -4.08
N HIS A 459 -3.52 11.09 -3.43
CA HIS A 459 -4.11 9.76 -3.43
C HIS A 459 -4.65 9.34 -4.79
N LEU A 460 -5.20 10.26 -5.57
CA LEU A 460 -5.59 9.99 -6.95
C LEU A 460 -4.38 9.56 -7.78
N GLN A 461 -3.28 10.32 -7.71
CA GLN A 461 -2.03 9.99 -8.38
C GLN A 461 -1.47 8.64 -7.93
N TYR A 462 -1.52 8.36 -6.62
CA TYR A 462 -1.07 7.11 -6.04
C TYR A 462 -1.85 5.91 -6.62
N GLU A 463 -3.18 5.94 -6.59
CA GLU A 463 -3.99 4.80 -7.08
C GLU A 463 -3.83 4.57 -8.60
N MET A 464 -3.50 5.61 -9.36
CA MET A 464 -3.22 5.48 -10.79
C MET A 464 -1.85 4.88 -11.10
N PHE A 465 -0.87 4.97 -10.20
CA PHE A 465 0.54 4.67 -10.52
C PHE A 465 1.26 3.75 -9.54
N TYR A 466 0.67 3.39 -8.39
CA TYR A 466 1.36 2.60 -7.36
C TYR A 466 1.90 1.25 -7.89
N ALA A 467 1.22 0.64 -8.85
CA ALA A 467 1.61 -0.62 -9.50
C ALA A 467 2.37 -0.40 -10.84
N GLY A 468 2.75 0.84 -11.14
CA GLY A 468 3.35 1.23 -12.40
C GLY A 468 2.36 1.86 -13.39
N ALA A 469 2.84 2.29 -14.54
CA ALA A 469 2.01 2.87 -15.59
C ALA A 469 1.03 1.83 -16.16
N GLN A 470 -0.12 2.28 -16.66
CA GLN A 470 -1.18 1.38 -17.16
C GLN A 470 -0.71 0.40 -18.24
N PHE A 471 0.21 0.79 -19.12
CA PHE A 471 0.74 -0.15 -20.13
C PHE A 471 1.54 -1.30 -19.48
N VAL A 472 2.18 -1.06 -18.33
CA VAL A 472 2.91 -2.10 -17.58
C VAL A 472 1.92 -3.08 -16.94
N THR A 473 0.89 -2.60 -16.26
CA THR A 473 -0.12 -3.45 -15.64
C THR A 473 -0.93 -4.25 -16.67
N ARG A 474 -1.29 -3.62 -17.80
CA ARG A 474 -1.92 -4.31 -18.95
C ARG A 474 -1.00 -5.39 -19.53
N SER A 475 0.31 -5.12 -19.64
CA SER A 475 1.29 -6.13 -20.06
C SER A 475 1.39 -7.31 -19.09
N HIS A 476 1.29 -7.09 -17.78
CA HIS A 476 1.21 -8.18 -16.80
C HIS A 476 -0.07 -9.02 -16.97
N SER A 477 -1.22 -8.37 -17.14
CA SER A 477 -2.48 -9.05 -17.41
C SER A 477 -2.42 -9.88 -18.70
N TYR A 478 -1.89 -9.31 -19.79
CA TYR A 478 -1.68 -10.02 -21.06
C TYR A 478 -0.85 -11.28 -20.89
N ARG A 479 0.30 -11.20 -20.20
CA ARG A 479 1.23 -12.35 -20.03
C ARG A 479 0.69 -13.46 -19.15
N THR A 480 -0.33 -13.20 -18.33
CA THR A 480 -0.89 -14.18 -17.40
C THR A 480 -2.24 -14.75 -17.83
N TYR A 481 -2.83 -14.20 -18.91
CA TYR A 481 -4.08 -14.72 -19.43
C TYR A 481 -3.87 -16.06 -20.16
N ASP A 482 -4.84 -16.97 -20.06
CA ASP A 482 -4.83 -18.26 -20.73
C ASP A 482 -5.26 -18.11 -22.21
N TRP A 483 -4.34 -17.62 -23.02
CA TRP A 483 -4.58 -17.39 -24.45
C TRP A 483 -4.82 -18.67 -25.23
N ASP A 484 -4.18 -19.78 -24.86
CA ASP A 484 -4.32 -21.07 -25.55
C ASP A 484 -5.74 -21.61 -25.38
N ARG A 485 -6.28 -21.55 -24.17
CA ARG A 485 -7.67 -21.91 -23.89
C ARG A 485 -8.67 -21.03 -24.67
N ALA A 486 -8.43 -19.73 -24.73
CA ALA A 486 -9.29 -18.80 -25.47
C ALA A 486 -9.21 -19.05 -26.98
N ALA A 487 -8.01 -19.21 -27.53
CA ALA A 487 -7.80 -19.51 -28.94
C ALA A 487 -8.42 -20.85 -29.35
N ALA A 488 -8.25 -21.90 -28.55
CA ALA A 488 -8.83 -23.20 -28.81
C ALA A 488 -10.37 -23.18 -28.95
N MET A 489 -11.04 -22.30 -28.19
CA MET A 489 -12.50 -22.12 -28.32
C MET A 489 -12.89 -21.52 -29.67
N ALA A 490 -12.15 -20.52 -30.15
CA ALA A 490 -12.38 -19.90 -31.47
C ALA A 490 -12.06 -20.88 -32.58
N THR A 491 -10.90 -21.55 -32.55
CA THR A 491 -10.44 -22.52 -33.51
C THR A 491 -11.44 -23.67 -33.69
N ARG A 492 -11.98 -24.19 -32.58
CA ARG A 492 -13.00 -25.25 -32.63
C ARG A 492 -14.23 -24.87 -33.46
N ILE A 493 -14.62 -23.60 -33.48
CA ILE A 493 -15.76 -23.12 -34.28
C ILE A 493 -15.33 -22.98 -35.72
N THR A 494 -14.15 -22.36 -36.00
CA THR A 494 -13.69 -22.15 -37.39
C THR A 494 -13.37 -23.45 -38.10
N ASP A 495 -12.91 -24.46 -37.38
CA ASP A 495 -12.64 -25.80 -37.96
C ASP A 495 -13.94 -26.60 -38.24
N GLY A 496 -15.07 -26.18 -37.65
CA GLY A 496 -16.37 -26.83 -37.81
C GLY A 496 -17.12 -26.51 -39.12
N TYR A 497 -16.60 -25.61 -39.96
CA TYR A 497 -17.21 -25.23 -41.24
C TYR A 497 -16.15 -24.90 -42.30
N THR A 498 -16.54 -25.10 -43.55
CA THR A 498 -15.69 -24.75 -44.70
C THR A 498 -16.44 -23.85 -45.66
N LEU A 499 -15.71 -23.23 -46.58
CA LEU A 499 -16.31 -22.45 -47.66
C LEU A 499 -17.17 -23.34 -48.59
N ALA A 500 -16.80 -24.62 -48.74
CA ALA A 500 -17.56 -25.59 -49.53
C ALA A 500 -18.95 -25.86 -48.93
N ASP A 501 -19.05 -26.01 -47.59
CA ASP A 501 -20.33 -26.23 -46.90
C ASP A 501 -21.31 -25.08 -47.12
N SER A 502 -20.81 -23.84 -47.13
CA SER A 502 -21.63 -22.63 -47.34
C SER A 502 -22.13 -22.53 -48.80
N ARG A 503 -21.39 -23.05 -49.77
CA ARG A 503 -21.78 -23.06 -51.21
C ARG A 503 -22.82 -24.14 -51.50
N VAL A 504 -22.75 -25.27 -50.82
CA VAL A 504 -23.75 -26.36 -50.95
C VAL A 504 -25.10 -25.92 -50.43
N SER A 505 -25.15 -25.26 -49.26
CA SER A 505 -26.40 -24.75 -48.69
C SER A 505 -27.06 -23.65 -49.54
N ALA A 506 -26.26 -22.78 -50.19
CA ALA A 506 -26.80 -21.76 -51.10
C ALA A 506 -27.35 -22.36 -52.40
N GLY A 507 -26.78 -23.48 -52.90
CA GLY A 507 -27.25 -24.19 -54.10
C GLY A 507 -28.51 -25.03 -53.89
N GLN A 508 -28.89 -25.36 -52.63
CA GLN A 508 -30.14 -26.06 -52.29
C GLN A 508 -31.31 -25.11 -52.02
N ALA A 509 -31.05 -23.81 -51.89
CA ALA A 509 -32.08 -22.77 -51.62
C ALA A 509 -32.49 -22.02 -52.93
N ALA A 510 -31.93 -22.36 -54.10
CA ALA A 510 -32.25 -21.84 -55.41
C ALA A 510 -32.99 -22.91 -56.21
#